data_453c741131cde5e0fba5927e838818fa
#
_entry.id   453c741131cde5e0fba5927e838818fa
#
_cell.length_a   1.000
_cell.length_b   1.000
_cell.length_c   1.000
_cell.angle_alpha   90.00
_cell.angle_beta   90.00
_cell.angle_gamma   90.00
#
_symmetry.space_group_name_H-M   'P 1'
#
loop_
_entity.id
_entity.type
_entity.pdbx_description
1 polymer ?
#
loop_
_entity_poly.entity_id
_entity_poly.type
_entity_poly.pdbx_seq_one_letter_code
_entity_poly.pdbx_strand_id
1 'polypeptide(L)'
;MKLIKKGSTGDKVRDIQKHLDLTVDGIFGDKTERAVIQFQYKNALVTDGIVGPKTWAMLFGLTTDVQESLGISHGIEINNHMLPKGEYLPGPTQKEWLFIHHTAGWHNPYRTVDHWSGDNRGRIATEFVMGGPSIHNNDFQYDGDIVRCLPDGAYAWHLGRNGLHEMHTNSVGIEVCNFGYLKDGRTYAGSTVHEDHIVELDKKFKGYKFWHKYSDAQIESLRKLILFIADRDNIDVRKGLPELIKQKGAEAF
;
A
#
# COMPACT_ATOMS: atom_id res chain seq x y z
N MET A 1 -3.85 8.99 2.50
CA MET A 1 -3.83 10.43 2.94
C MET A 1 -2.66 10.61 3.88
N LYS A 2 -1.80 11.61 3.68
CA LYS A 2 -0.69 11.90 4.62
C LYS A 2 -1.26 12.36 5.96
N LEU A 3 -0.75 11.85 7.09
CA LEU A 3 -1.16 12.28 8.42
C LEU A 3 -0.95 13.79 8.59
N ILE A 4 -1.98 14.48 9.05
CA ILE A 4 -1.95 15.92 9.27
C ILE A 4 -1.93 16.16 10.79
N LYS A 5 -0.87 16.78 11.26
CA LYS A 5 -0.60 16.98 12.67
C LYS A 5 0.12 18.31 12.90
N LYS A 6 0.40 18.64 14.12
CA LYS A 6 1.17 19.84 14.47
C LYS A 6 2.43 19.96 13.62
N GLY A 7 2.62 21.13 13.03
CA GLY A 7 3.68 21.44 12.07
C GLY A 7 3.30 21.22 10.61
N SER A 8 2.16 20.59 10.30
CA SER A 8 1.64 20.48 8.93
C SER A 8 1.13 21.83 8.43
N THR A 9 1.25 22.06 7.10
CA THR A 9 0.77 23.30 6.45
C THR A 9 0.07 22.98 5.12
N GLY A 10 -0.71 23.96 4.63
CA GLY A 10 -1.33 23.91 3.29
C GLY A 10 -2.84 23.75 3.30
N ASP A 11 -3.41 23.41 2.12
CA ASP A 11 -4.87 23.49 1.89
C ASP A 11 -5.65 22.47 2.73
N LYS A 12 -5.15 21.28 2.94
CA LYS A 12 -5.79 20.30 3.82
C LYS A 12 -5.89 20.79 5.28
N VAL A 13 -4.91 21.58 5.74
CA VAL A 13 -4.99 22.22 7.06
C VAL A 13 -6.06 23.29 7.08
N ARG A 14 -6.18 24.09 6.01
CA ARG A 14 -7.26 25.08 5.86
C ARG A 14 -8.65 24.44 5.89
N ASP A 15 -8.80 23.28 5.23
CA ASP A 15 -10.06 22.56 5.23
C ASP A 15 -10.42 22.05 6.64
N ILE A 16 -9.46 21.49 7.37
CA ILE A 16 -9.65 21.09 8.77
C ILE A 16 -10.05 22.31 9.64
N GLN A 17 -9.34 23.42 9.48
CA GLN A 17 -9.61 24.64 10.25
C GLN A 17 -11.01 25.20 9.98
N LYS A 18 -11.48 25.19 8.71
CA LYS A 18 -12.85 25.56 8.36
C LYS A 18 -13.89 24.68 9.05
N HIS A 19 -13.68 23.35 9.03
CA HIS A 19 -14.62 22.40 9.65
C HIS A 19 -14.66 22.51 11.18
N LEU A 20 -13.60 22.99 11.79
CA LEU A 20 -13.49 23.16 13.23
C LEU A 20 -13.76 24.61 13.67
N ASP A 21 -14.28 25.47 12.77
CA ASP A 21 -14.57 26.90 13.03
C ASP A 21 -13.37 27.67 13.61
N LEU A 22 -12.17 27.39 13.08
CA LEU A 22 -10.95 28.06 13.46
C LEU A 22 -10.54 29.14 12.46
N THR A 23 -9.59 30.00 12.88
CA THR A 23 -8.90 30.89 11.94
C THR A 23 -8.18 30.06 10.88
N VAL A 24 -8.50 30.33 9.58
CA VAL A 24 -8.01 29.57 8.44
C VAL A 24 -6.68 30.16 7.94
N ASP A 25 -5.60 29.88 8.67
CA ASP A 25 -4.24 30.33 8.30
C ASP A 25 -3.45 29.26 7.53
N GLY A 26 -3.92 28.01 7.51
CA GLY A 26 -3.26 26.89 6.85
C GLY A 26 -2.05 26.35 7.62
N ILE A 27 -1.92 26.68 8.92
CA ILE A 27 -0.85 26.21 9.80
C ILE A 27 -1.46 25.37 10.92
N PHE A 28 -1.06 24.10 11.02
CA PHE A 28 -1.50 23.22 12.08
C PHE A 28 -0.68 23.50 13.35
N GLY A 29 -1.08 24.54 14.06
CA GLY A 29 -0.48 24.96 15.33
C GLY A 29 -1.23 24.38 16.55
N ASP A 30 -0.87 24.87 17.76
CA ASP A 30 -1.45 24.42 19.04
C ASP A 30 -2.97 24.58 19.12
N LYS A 31 -3.53 25.61 18.50
CA LYS A 31 -4.99 25.84 18.48
C LYS A 31 -5.69 24.76 17.63
N THR A 32 -5.12 24.45 16.47
CA THR A 32 -5.65 23.42 15.59
C THR A 32 -5.53 22.04 16.23
N GLU A 33 -4.40 21.72 16.84
CA GLU A 33 -4.18 20.47 17.56
C GLU A 33 -5.22 20.26 18.68
N ARG A 34 -5.42 21.25 19.52
CA ARG A 34 -6.42 21.18 20.60
C ARG A 34 -7.83 21.00 20.09
N ALA A 35 -8.20 21.69 19.01
CA ALA A 35 -9.52 21.55 18.41
C ALA A 35 -9.72 20.15 17.82
N VAL A 36 -8.70 19.59 17.19
CA VAL A 36 -8.72 18.20 16.70
C VAL A 36 -8.88 17.21 17.86
N ILE A 37 -8.13 17.35 18.94
CA ILE A 37 -8.27 16.52 20.15
C ILE A 37 -9.71 16.58 20.69
N GLN A 38 -10.28 17.77 20.81
CA GLN A 38 -11.67 17.94 21.25
C GLN A 38 -12.68 17.28 20.30
N PHE A 39 -12.47 17.43 19.00
CA PHE A 39 -13.31 16.80 17.99
C PHE A 39 -13.22 15.26 18.09
N GLN A 40 -12.01 14.72 18.19
CA GLN A 40 -11.76 13.29 18.38
C GLN A 40 -12.46 12.75 19.63
N TYR A 41 -12.34 13.45 20.75
CA TYR A 41 -13.01 13.08 22.01
C TYR A 41 -14.53 13.02 21.86
N LYS A 42 -15.14 14.06 21.26
CA LYS A 42 -16.59 14.13 21.03
C LYS A 42 -17.12 13.02 20.13
N ASN A 43 -16.29 12.51 19.23
CA ASN A 43 -16.66 11.50 18.25
C ASN A 43 -16.11 10.09 18.56
N ALA A 44 -15.69 9.85 19.80
CA ALA A 44 -15.14 8.57 20.27
C ALA A 44 -13.96 8.03 19.42
N LEU A 45 -13.16 8.95 18.89
CA LEU A 45 -11.92 8.64 18.17
C LEU A 45 -10.72 8.63 19.13
N VAL A 46 -9.57 8.11 18.67
CA VAL A 46 -8.31 8.25 19.41
C VAL A 46 -7.95 9.72 19.51
N THR A 47 -7.78 10.24 20.73
CA THR A 47 -7.54 11.66 21.04
C THR A 47 -6.06 12.01 21.00
N ASP A 48 -5.41 11.80 19.85
CA ASP A 48 -3.98 11.98 19.67
C ASP A 48 -3.59 13.31 18.99
N GLY A 49 -4.59 14.10 18.58
CA GLY A 49 -4.39 15.37 17.88
C GLY A 49 -3.93 15.20 16.42
N ILE A 50 -3.95 13.99 15.88
CA ILE A 50 -3.53 13.68 14.53
C ILE A 50 -4.75 13.43 13.65
N VAL A 51 -4.88 14.15 12.54
CA VAL A 51 -5.91 13.92 11.56
C VAL A 51 -5.43 12.85 10.58
N GLY A 52 -5.69 11.60 10.96
CA GLY A 52 -5.57 10.44 10.11
C GLY A 52 -6.89 10.15 9.38
N PRO A 53 -6.96 9.02 8.61
CA PRO A 53 -8.13 8.68 7.79
C PRO A 53 -9.45 8.68 8.57
N LYS A 54 -9.50 8.09 9.77
CA LYS A 54 -10.72 8.05 10.60
C LYS A 54 -11.18 9.44 11.04
N THR A 55 -10.25 10.26 11.51
CA THR A 55 -10.54 11.65 11.92
C THR A 55 -10.98 12.48 10.72
N TRP A 56 -10.33 12.30 9.57
CA TRP A 56 -10.69 12.96 8.33
C TRP A 56 -12.10 12.56 7.87
N ALA A 57 -12.39 11.26 7.82
CA ALA A 57 -13.70 10.76 7.44
C ALA A 57 -14.82 11.31 8.32
N MET A 58 -14.60 11.38 9.62
CA MET A 58 -15.56 11.92 10.56
C MET A 58 -15.72 13.45 10.43
N LEU A 59 -14.63 14.18 10.20
CA LEU A 59 -14.68 15.64 9.95
C LEU A 59 -15.49 15.99 8.72
N PHE A 60 -15.29 15.26 7.63
CA PHE A 60 -15.89 15.60 6.32
C PHE A 60 -17.16 14.78 5.99
N GLY A 61 -17.67 14.00 6.95
CA GLY A 61 -18.92 13.25 6.78
C GLY A 61 -18.89 12.25 5.64
N LEU A 62 -17.74 11.55 5.45
CA LEU A 62 -17.62 10.55 4.40
C LEU A 62 -18.56 9.38 4.65
N THR A 63 -19.20 8.91 3.59
CA THR A 63 -20.08 7.74 3.65
C THR A 63 -19.30 6.47 3.96
N THR A 64 -19.99 5.43 4.44
CA THR A 64 -19.39 4.12 4.73
C THR A 64 -18.62 3.57 3.52
N ASP A 65 -19.18 3.68 2.33
CA ASP A 65 -18.54 3.22 1.09
C ASP A 65 -17.19 3.91 0.82
N VAL A 66 -17.12 5.23 1.09
CA VAL A 66 -15.87 5.98 0.96
C VAL A 66 -14.87 5.59 2.05
N GLN A 67 -15.35 5.35 3.28
CA GLN A 67 -14.50 4.88 4.38
C GLN A 67 -13.91 3.50 4.08
N GLU A 68 -14.70 2.60 3.54
CA GLU A 68 -14.27 1.27 3.11
C GLU A 68 -13.25 1.35 1.97
N SER A 69 -13.52 2.15 0.94
CA SER A 69 -12.60 2.32 -0.21
C SER A 69 -11.23 2.89 0.20
N LEU A 70 -11.16 3.62 1.31
CA LEU A 70 -9.92 4.14 1.90
C LEU A 70 -9.29 3.20 2.96
N GLY A 71 -9.88 2.02 3.19
CA GLY A 71 -9.39 1.05 4.18
C GLY A 71 -9.54 1.49 5.64
N ILE A 72 -10.35 2.52 5.92
CA ILE A 72 -10.48 3.11 7.27
C ILE A 72 -11.03 2.10 8.27
N SER A 73 -11.97 1.27 7.86
CA SER A 73 -12.55 0.20 8.68
C SER A 73 -11.52 -0.84 9.14
N HIS A 74 -10.44 -1.03 8.38
CA HIS A 74 -9.35 -1.96 8.67
C HIS A 74 -8.16 -1.29 9.37
N GLY A 75 -8.26 0.02 9.66
CA GLY A 75 -7.18 0.78 10.29
C GLY A 75 -5.94 0.92 9.43
N ILE A 76 -6.13 0.97 8.10
CA ILE A 76 -5.07 1.27 7.12
C ILE A 76 -5.32 2.62 6.46
N GLU A 77 -4.27 3.18 5.91
CA GLU A 77 -4.31 4.36 5.06
C GLU A 77 -3.91 3.96 3.64
N ILE A 78 -4.78 4.23 2.68
CA ILE A 78 -4.52 3.97 1.27
C ILE A 78 -4.42 5.30 0.54
N ASN A 79 -3.25 5.56 -0.04
CA ASN A 79 -2.99 6.76 -0.83
C ASN A 79 -3.27 6.47 -2.31
N ASN A 80 -4.00 7.36 -2.98
CA ASN A 80 -4.24 7.22 -4.41
C ASN A 80 -3.12 7.88 -5.22
N HIS A 81 -2.50 7.10 -6.11
CA HIS A 81 -1.54 7.58 -7.12
C HIS A 81 -1.78 6.79 -8.40
N MET A 82 -2.81 7.21 -9.14
CA MET A 82 -3.38 6.44 -10.24
C MET A 82 -2.50 6.46 -11.48
N LEU A 83 -2.36 5.30 -12.10
CA LEU A 83 -1.79 5.19 -13.44
C LEU A 83 -2.67 5.92 -14.47
N PRO A 84 -2.06 6.49 -15.53
CA PRO A 84 -2.82 7.13 -16.60
C PRO A 84 -3.69 6.11 -17.36
N LYS A 85 -4.77 6.62 -17.97
CA LYS A 85 -5.59 5.82 -18.88
C LYS A 85 -4.72 5.26 -20.00
N GLY A 86 -4.84 3.97 -20.25
CA GLY A 86 -4.01 3.27 -21.22
C GLY A 86 -3.01 2.30 -20.59
N GLU A 87 -2.65 2.49 -19.31
CA GLU A 87 -1.77 1.60 -18.56
C GLU A 87 -2.50 0.44 -17.86
N TYR A 88 -3.82 0.39 -17.99
CA TYR A 88 -4.67 -0.68 -17.45
C TYR A 88 -5.84 -0.98 -18.39
N LEU A 89 -6.53 -2.07 -18.12
CA LEU A 89 -7.68 -2.58 -18.87
C LEU A 89 -8.90 -2.68 -17.94
N PRO A 90 -10.12 -2.57 -18.48
CA PRO A 90 -11.33 -2.83 -17.70
C PRO A 90 -11.44 -4.31 -17.33
N GLY A 91 -11.94 -4.61 -16.15
CA GLY A 91 -12.17 -5.94 -15.62
C GLY A 91 -13.31 -5.97 -14.62
N PRO A 92 -13.56 -7.10 -13.95
CA PRO A 92 -14.58 -7.19 -12.92
C PRO A 92 -14.23 -6.32 -11.70
N THR A 93 -15.23 -5.69 -11.11
CA THR A 93 -15.06 -4.90 -9.89
C THR A 93 -14.81 -5.75 -8.66
N GLN A 94 -15.38 -6.96 -8.64
CA GLN A 94 -15.11 -7.96 -7.59
C GLN A 94 -14.07 -8.95 -8.09
N LYS A 95 -13.04 -9.19 -7.29
CA LYS A 95 -11.94 -10.10 -7.60
C LYS A 95 -12.10 -11.41 -6.84
N GLU A 96 -11.44 -12.46 -7.34
CA GLU A 96 -11.51 -13.81 -6.78
C GLU A 96 -10.22 -14.22 -6.08
N TRP A 97 -9.08 -13.63 -6.50
CA TRP A 97 -7.75 -14.00 -6.02
C TRP A 97 -6.93 -12.78 -5.62
N LEU A 98 -5.93 -13.04 -4.78
CA LEU A 98 -4.98 -12.06 -4.31
C LEU A 98 -3.57 -12.63 -4.47
N PHE A 99 -2.68 -11.87 -5.13
CA PHE A 99 -1.27 -12.21 -5.32
C PHE A 99 -0.36 -11.14 -4.74
N ILE A 100 0.68 -11.60 -4.05
CA ILE A 100 1.68 -10.73 -3.45
C ILE A 100 3.00 -10.93 -4.19
N HIS A 101 3.57 -9.83 -4.66
CA HIS A 101 4.83 -9.74 -5.36
C HIS A 101 5.83 -8.90 -4.56
N HIS A 102 7.08 -8.90 -4.98
CA HIS A 102 8.04 -7.90 -4.54
C HIS A 102 8.63 -7.19 -5.77
N THR A 103 8.87 -5.89 -5.64
CA THR A 103 9.27 -5.02 -6.74
C THR A 103 10.65 -5.38 -7.31
N ALA A 104 11.47 -6.13 -6.59
CA ALA A 104 12.91 -6.19 -6.81
C ALA A 104 13.52 -4.77 -6.96
N GLY A 105 13.04 -3.82 -6.15
CA GLY A 105 13.29 -2.39 -6.37
C GLY A 105 13.29 -1.57 -5.07
N TRP A 106 13.34 -0.25 -5.26
CA TRP A 106 13.50 0.73 -4.20
C TRP A 106 12.27 0.89 -3.31
N HIS A 107 12.46 1.51 -2.16
CA HIS A 107 11.52 1.66 -1.06
C HIS A 107 10.33 2.61 -1.32
N ASN A 108 10.41 3.48 -2.32
CA ASN A 108 9.38 4.49 -2.59
C ASN A 108 8.30 3.94 -3.52
N PRO A 109 7.04 3.71 -3.04
CA PRO A 109 5.98 3.11 -3.84
C PRO A 109 5.48 4.03 -4.96
N TYR A 110 5.52 5.35 -4.77
CA TYR A 110 5.11 6.33 -5.78
C TYR A 110 6.02 6.26 -7.02
N ARG A 111 7.33 6.15 -6.80
CA ARG A 111 8.29 5.99 -7.91
C ARG A 111 8.12 4.67 -8.66
N THR A 112 7.65 3.63 -8.00
CA THR A 112 7.32 2.37 -8.67
C THR A 112 6.17 2.59 -9.66
N VAL A 113 5.11 3.28 -9.23
CA VAL A 113 3.96 3.62 -10.08
C VAL A 113 4.39 4.57 -11.22
N ASP A 114 5.18 5.62 -10.91
CA ASP A 114 5.70 6.55 -11.93
C ASP A 114 6.54 5.82 -12.99
N HIS A 115 7.34 4.82 -12.57
CA HIS A 115 8.11 4.00 -13.50
C HIS A 115 7.20 3.20 -14.44
N TRP A 116 6.14 2.59 -13.93
CA TRP A 116 5.18 1.85 -14.77
C TRP A 116 4.47 2.78 -15.77
N SER A 117 4.14 4.00 -15.35
CA SER A 117 3.48 4.98 -16.22
C SER A 117 4.38 5.49 -17.36
N GLY A 118 5.68 5.35 -17.24
CA GLY A 118 6.67 5.87 -18.21
C GLY A 118 7.44 4.80 -18.97
N ASP A 119 7.27 3.51 -18.65
CA ASP A 119 7.99 2.44 -19.32
C ASP A 119 7.27 1.95 -20.60
N ASN A 120 7.96 1.21 -21.44
CA ASN A 120 7.45 0.68 -22.70
C ASN A 120 7.11 -0.81 -22.65
N ARG A 121 7.02 -1.40 -21.46
CA ARG A 121 6.72 -2.84 -21.30
C ARG A 121 5.24 -3.18 -21.51
N GLY A 122 4.40 -2.18 -21.68
CA GLY A 122 2.95 -2.32 -21.74
C GLY A 122 2.31 -2.29 -20.34
N ARG A 123 1.07 -2.66 -20.24
CA ARG A 123 0.22 -2.56 -19.05
C ARG A 123 0.61 -3.54 -17.96
N ILE A 124 1.84 -3.39 -17.42
CA ILE A 124 2.38 -4.24 -16.35
C ILE A 124 2.32 -3.46 -15.04
N ALA A 125 1.39 -3.82 -14.16
CA ALA A 125 1.21 -3.20 -12.85
C ALA A 125 0.37 -4.09 -11.93
N THR A 126 0.40 -3.78 -10.63
CA THR A 126 -0.51 -4.33 -9.62
C THR A 126 -1.51 -3.25 -9.17
N GLU A 127 -2.58 -3.62 -8.48
CA GLU A 127 -3.53 -2.61 -7.96
C GLU A 127 -2.93 -1.79 -6.83
N PHE A 128 -2.12 -2.44 -5.98
CA PHE A 128 -1.48 -1.78 -4.84
C PHE A 128 0.04 -1.92 -4.89
N VAL A 129 0.72 -0.88 -4.44
CA VAL A 129 2.16 -0.88 -4.18
C VAL A 129 2.39 -0.47 -2.74
N MET A 130 3.21 -1.23 -2.03
CA MET A 130 3.57 -0.96 -0.64
C MET A 130 5.02 -0.51 -0.54
N GLY A 131 5.25 0.61 0.12
CA GLY A 131 6.56 1.14 0.42
C GLY A 131 7.31 0.33 1.47
N GLY A 132 8.58 0.58 1.60
CA GLY A 132 9.45 -0.04 2.60
C GLY A 132 10.47 0.93 3.17
N PRO A 133 11.35 0.47 4.06
CA PRO A 133 12.48 1.26 4.53
C PRO A 133 13.55 1.40 3.43
N SER A 134 14.32 2.47 3.47
CA SER A 134 15.50 2.63 2.61
C SER A 134 16.59 1.65 3.01
N ILE A 135 17.25 1.04 2.02
CA ILE A 135 18.38 0.13 2.26
C ILE A 135 19.68 0.82 2.66
N HIS A 136 19.77 2.14 2.52
CA HIS A 136 21.03 2.89 2.70
C HIS A 136 21.18 3.57 4.06
N ASN A 137 20.05 3.86 4.73
CA ASN A 137 20.01 4.62 5.97
C ASN A 137 18.70 4.35 6.74
N ASN A 138 18.58 4.96 7.89
CA ASN A 138 17.36 4.90 8.71
C ASN A 138 16.26 5.83 8.18
N ASP A 139 16.00 5.78 6.88
CA ASP A 139 14.89 6.49 6.24
C ASP A 139 13.68 5.57 6.11
N PHE A 140 12.67 5.84 6.89
CA PHE A 140 11.40 5.10 6.98
C PHE A 140 10.23 5.89 6.39
N GLN A 141 10.51 6.91 5.57
CA GLN A 141 9.48 7.83 5.06
C GLN A 141 8.30 7.11 4.39
N TYR A 142 8.58 6.00 3.71
CA TYR A 142 7.58 5.23 2.95
C TYR A 142 7.33 3.84 3.54
N ASP A 143 7.87 3.56 4.72
CA ASP A 143 7.80 2.23 5.31
C ASP A 143 6.37 1.87 5.71
N GLY A 144 5.80 0.86 5.04
CA GLY A 144 4.42 0.43 5.20
C GLY A 144 3.37 1.32 4.52
N ASP A 145 3.77 2.38 3.78
CA ASP A 145 2.85 3.19 2.97
C ASP A 145 2.17 2.34 1.90
N ILE A 146 0.85 2.48 1.75
CA ILE A 146 0.07 1.79 0.73
C ILE A 146 -0.38 2.79 -0.33
N VAL A 147 -0.03 2.51 -1.57
CA VAL A 147 -0.43 3.30 -2.74
C VAL A 147 -1.34 2.45 -3.62
N ARG A 148 -2.53 2.95 -3.94
CA ARG A 148 -3.42 2.39 -4.94
C ARG A 148 -3.19 3.07 -6.27
N CYS A 149 -2.97 2.29 -7.33
CA CYS A 149 -2.66 2.81 -8.65
C CYS A 149 -3.61 2.36 -9.77
N LEU A 150 -4.52 1.42 -9.51
CA LEU A 150 -5.59 1.05 -10.44
C LEU A 150 -6.96 1.44 -9.88
N PRO A 151 -7.89 1.95 -10.72
CA PRO A 151 -9.27 2.20 -10.32
C PRO A 151 -10.05 0.90 -10.13
N ASP A 152 -11.21 0.99 -9.48
CA ASP A 152 -12.13 -0.14 -9.35
C ASP A 152 -12.52 -0.68 -10.74
N GLY A 153 -12.59 -2.01 -10.83
CA GLY A 153 -12.92 -2.67 -12.08
C GLY A 153 -11.82 -2.52 -13.16
N ALA A 154 -10.57 -2.37 -12.75
CA ALA A 154 -9.43 -2.40 -13.64
C ALA A 154 -8.51 -3.59 -13.33
N TYR A 155 -7.67 -3.94 -14.31
CA TYR A 155 -6.57 -4.86 -14.14
C TYR A 155 -5.40 -4.48 -15.03
N ALA A 156 -4.21 -4.95 -14.67
CA ALA A 156 -3.02 -4.93 -15.49
C ALA A 156 -2.32 -6.30 -15.42
N TRP A 157 -1.33 -6.52 -16.27
CA TRP A 157 -0.62 -7.78 -16.29
C TRP A 157 0.39 -7.85 -15.14
N HIS A 158 0.23 -8.80 -14.19
CA HIS A 158 1.12 -8.90 -13.04
C HIS A 158 1.62 -10.33 -12.74
N LEU A 159 1.11 -11.36 -13.45
CA LEU A 159 1.49 -12.76 -13.22
C LEU A 159 2.51 -13.30 -14.25
N GLY A 160 3.08 -12.38 -15.05
CA GLY A 160 4.00 -12.77 -16.11
C GLY A 160 3.33 -13.43 -17.31
N ARG A 161 4.14 -13.94 -18.24
CA ARG A 161 3.65 -14.47 -19.53
C ARG A 161 2.89 -15.80 -19.41
N ASN A 162 3.15 -16.55 -18.34
CA ASN A 162 2.55 -17.86 -18.13
C ASN A 162 1.25 -17.79 -17.28
N GLY A 163 0.93 -16.63 -16.72
CA GLY A 163 -0.31 -16.44 -15.98
C GLY A 163 -1.52 -16.56 -16.91
N LEU A 164 -2.54 -17.30 -16.47
CA LEU A 164 -3.79 -17.38 -17.21
C LEU A 164 -4.48 -16.02 -17.28
N HIS A 165 -5.09 -15.70 -18.42
CA HIS A 165 -5.77 -14.42 -18.63
C HIS A 165 -6.79 -14.12 -17.51
N GLU A 166 -7.61 -15.09 -17.15
CA GLU A 166 -8.61 -14.96 -16.08
C GLU A 166 -7.99 -14.64 -14.71
N MET A 167 -6.78 -15.15 -14.43
CA MET A 167 -6.10 -14.86 -13.17
C MET A 167 -5.57 -13.42 -13.11
N HIS A 168 -5.20 -12.84 -14.26
CA HIS A 168 -4.86 -11.40 -14.31
C HIS A 168 -6.10 -10.53 -14.13
N THR A 169 -7.22 -10.89 -14.78
CA THR A 169 -8.44 -10.08 -14.77
C THR A 169 -9.16 -10.13 -13.44
N ASN A 170 -9.16 -11.31 -12.79
CA ASN A 170 -9.97 -11.58 -11.59
C ASN A 170 -9.14 -11.55 -10.30
N SER A 171 -7.95 -10.99 -10.32
CA SER A 171 -7.13 -10.90 -9.11
C SER A 171 -6.74 -9.48 -8.75
N VAL A 172 -6.39 -9.31 -7.48
CA VAL A 172 -5.70 -8.16 -6.95
C VAL A 172 -4.23 -8.49 -6.82
N GLY A 173 -3.37 -7.69 -7.43
CA GLY A 173 -1.93 -7.73 -7.21
C GLY A 173 -1.51 -6.71 -6.15
N ILE A 174 -0.61 -7.12 -5.27
CA ILE A 174 0.10 -6.23 -4.33
C ILE A 174 1.59 -6.36 -4.62
N GLU A 175 2.24 -5.25 -4.92
CA GLU A 175 3.69 -5.17 -5.08
C GLU A 175 4.32 -4.58 -3.83
N VAL A 176 5.19 -5.32 -3.14
CA VAL A 176 5.88 -4.84 -1.93
C VAL A 176 7.30 -4.41 -2.29
N CYS A 177 7.64 -3.16 -1.99
CA CYS A 177 8.98 -2.61 -2.23
C CYS A 177 10.02 -3.37 -1.42
N ASN A 178 10.78 -4.23 -2.10
CA ASN A 178 11.81 -5.08 -1.52
C ASN A 178 12.71 -5.60 -2.64
N PHE A 179 14.01 -5.71 -2.38
CA PHE A 179 14.98 -6.19 -3.39
C PHE A 179 15.04 -7.71 -3.54
N GLY A 180 14.43 -8.45 -2.63
CA GLY A 180 14.47 -9.91 -2.66
C GLY A 180 15.82 -10.47 -2.22
N TYR A 181 16.39 -11.40 -3.00
CA TYR A 181 17.67 -12.03 -2.65
C TYR A 181 18.87 -11.07 -2.70
N LEU A 182 19.85 -11.35 -1.87
CA LEU A 182 21.11 -10.62 -1.79
C LEU A 182 22.29 -11.56 -2.11
N LYS A 183 23.24 -11.02 -2.86
CA LYS A 183 24.51 -11.69 -3.11
C LYS A 183 25.62 -10.87 -2.47
N ASP A 184 26.36 -11.46 -1.54
CA ASP A 184 27.44 -10.80 -0.81
C ASP A 184 27.00 -9.47 -0.17
N GLY A 185 25.80 -9.44 0.45
CA GLY A 185 25.22 -8.26 1.08
C GLY A 185 24.74 -7.17 0.10
N ARG A 186 24.67 -7.48 -1.20
CA ARG A 186 24.28 -6.54 -2.26
C ARG A 186 23.01 -6.98 -2.97
N THR A 187 22.24 -6.00 -3.39
CA THR A 187 21.11 -6.19 -4.31
C THR A 187 21.60 -6.59 -5.69
N TYR A 188 20.72 -7.08 -6.53
CA TYR A 188 21.04 -7.37 -7.95
C TYR A 188 21.51 -6.12 -8.71
N ALA A 189 21.10 -4.93 -8.27
CA ALA A 189 21.53 -3.63 -8.82
C ALA A 189 22.90 -3.14 -8.27
N GLY A 190 23.58 -3.97 -7.44
CA GLY A 190 24.90 -3.68 -6.89
C GLY A 190 24.91 -2.81 -5.63
N SER A 191 23.75 -2.34 -5.15
CA SER A 191 23.64 -1.53 -3.94
C SER A 191 23.89 -2.37 -2.69
N THR A 192 24.73 -1.88 -1.76
CA THR A 192 24.93 -2.50 -0.46
C THR A 192 23.71 -2.29 0.42
N VAL A 193 23.28 -3.33 1.10
CA VAL A 193 22.18 -3.29 2.07
C VAL A 193 22.78 -3.24 3.47
N HIS A 194 22.24 -2.36 4.33
CA HIS A 194 22.64 -2.30 5.73
C HIS A 194 22.28 -3.60 6.44
N GLU A 195 23.12 -4.05 7.38
CA GLU A 195 22.96 -5.35 8.06
C GLU A 195 21.61 -5.53 8.76
N ASP A 196 21.04 -4.46 9.33
CA ASP A 196 19.72 -4.48 9.98
C ASP A 196 18.56 -4.79 9.01
N HIS A 197 18.78 -4.60 7.73
CA HIS A 197 17.83 -4.89 6.65
C HIS A 197 18.10 -6.23 5.96
N ILE A 198 18.97 -7.08 6.54
CA ILE A 198 19.28 -8.40 6.00
C ILE A 198 18.70 -9.49 6.88
N VAL A 199 18.07 -10.48 6.26
CA VAL A 199 17.72 -11.73 6.92
C VAL A 199 18.54 -12.87 6.32
N GLU A 200 19.12 -13.70 7.19
CA GLU A 200 19.78 -14.94 6.84
C GLU A 200 18.82 -16.10 7.08
N LEU A 201 18.58 -16.89 6.05
CA LEU A 201 17.74 -18.09 6.16
C LEU A 201 18.56 -19.30 6.64
N ASP A 202 17.96 -20.17 7.44
CA ASP A 202 18.59 -21.44 7.87
C ASP A 202 18.97 -22.31 6.66
N LYS A 203 18.11 -22.33 5.64
CA LYS A 203 18.33 -23.05 4.38
C LYS A 203 18.20 -22.10 3.21
N LYS A 204 19.03 -22.31 2.18
CA LYS A 204 18.93 -21.54 0.94
C LYS A 204 17.53 -21.69 0.30
N PHE A 205 16.95 -20.56 -0.06
CA PHE A 205 15.75 -20.51 -0.89
C PHE A 205 16.12 -19.98 -2.29
N LYS A 206 15.73 -20.68 -3.34
CA LYS A 206 16.12 -20.37 -4.73
C LYS A 206 17.63 -20.15 -4.92
N GLY A 207 18.46 -20.86 -4.15
CA GLY A 207 19.93 -20.78 -4.21
C GLY A 207 20.57 -19.70 -3.31
N TYR A 208 19.79 -18.83 -2.70
CA TYR A 208 20.28 -17.70 -1.90
C TYR A 208 19.96 -17.89 -0.42
N LYS A 209 20.89 -17.47 0.44
CA LYS A 209 20.78 -17.54 1.90
C LYS A 209 20.38 -16.19 2.51
N PHE A 210 20.83 -15.09 1.91
CA PHE A 210 20.60 -13.73 2.38
C PHE A 210 19.52 -13.03 1.56
N TRP A 211 18.62 -12.35 2.27
CA TRP A 211 17.47 -11.67 1.65
C TRP A 211 17.26 -10.30 2.28
N HIS A 212 16.77 -9.36 1.50
CA HIS A 212 16.31 -8.09 2.03
C HIS A 212 15.11 -8.35 2.95
N LYS A 213 15.24 -7.93 4.22
CA LYS A 213 14.24 -8.15 5.26
C LYS A 213 13.02 -7.27 5.01
N TYR A 214 11.84 -7.81 5.15
CA TYR A 214 10.63 -7.00 5.28
C TYR A 214 10.58 -6.36 6.66
N SER A 215 10.20 -5.09 6.75
CA SER A 215 10.02 -4.40 8.03
C SER A 215 8.75 -4.85 8.75
N ASP A 216 8.68 -4.61 10.05
CA ASP A 216 7.46 -4.86 10.82
C ASP A 216 6.30 -3.97 10.34
N ALA A 217 6.58 -2.75 9.90
CA ALA A 217 5.59 -1.85 9.32
C ALA A 217 5.02 -2.40 8.01
N GLN A 218 5.88 -2.93 7.11
CA GLN A 218 5.42 -3.60 5.88
C GLN A 218 4.54 -4.82 6.21
N ILE A 219 4.96 -5.67 7.14
CA ILE A 219 4.21 -6.87 7.51
C ILE A 219 2.83 -6.50 8.08
N GLU A 220 2.77 -5.53 8.98
CA GLU A 220 1.50 -5.11 9.59
C GLU A 220 0.58 -4.41 8.58
N SER A 221 1.13 -3.53 7.72
CA SER A 221 0.37 -2.88 6.65
C SER A 221 -0.14 -3.90 5.64
N LEU A 222 0.68 -4.90 5.27
CA LEU A 222 0.31 -5.97 4.35
C LEU A 222 -0.82 -6.82 4.94
N ARG A 223 -0.73 -7.19 6.22
CA ARG A 223 -1.78 -7.93 6.93
C ARG A 223 -3.12 -7.20 6.87
N LYS A 224 -3.12 -5.91 7.16
CA LYS A 224 -4.33 -5.07 7.11
C LYS A 224 -4.86 -4.92 5.70
N LEU A 225 -3.99 -4.71 4.71
CA LEU A 225 -4.37 -4.59 3.30
C LEU A 225 -5.00 -5.89 2.78
N ILE A 226 -4.44 -7.04 3.14
CA ILE A 226 -5.01 -8.35 2.78
C ILE A 226 -6.43 -8.49 3.34
N LEU A 227 -6.65 -8.14 4.62
CA LEU A 227 -7.98 -8.21 5.24
C LEU A 227 -8.96 -7.24 4.58
N PHE A 228 -8.52 -6.01 4.28
CA PHE A 228 -9.33 -5.04 3.55
C PHE A 228 -9.76 -5.57 2.17
N ILE A 229 -8.82 -6.13 1.38
CA ILE A 229 -9.13 -6.69 0.06
C ILE A 229 -10.04 -7.92 0.20
N ALA A 230 -9.78 -8.78 1.18
CA ALA A 230 -10.59 -9.96 1.46
C ALA A 230 -12.05 -9.59 1.73
N ASP A 231 -12.30 -8.58 2.55
CA ASP A 231 -13.64 -8.10 2.86
C ASP A 231 -14.29 -7.41 1.65
N ARG A 232 -13.55 -6.53 0.94
CA ARG A 232 -14.04 -5.84 -0.24
C ARG A 232 -14.50 -6.79 -1.34
N ASP A 233 -13.69 -7.81 -1.61
CA ASP A 233 -13.88 -8.72 -2.76
C ASP A 233 -14.47 -10.09 -2.33
N ASN A 234 -14.76 -10.30 -1.05
CA ASN A 234 -15.23 -11.57 -0.48
C ASN A 234 -14.27 -12.74 -0.78
N ILE A 235 -12.97 -12.50 -0.64
CA ILE A 235 -11.93 -13.51 -0.86
C ILE A 235 -11.64 -14.26 0.43
N ASP A 236 -11.77 -15.61 0.42
CA ASP A 236 -11.37 -16.44 1.55
C ASP A 236 -9.85 -16.62 1.61
N VAL A 237 -9.15 -15.71 2.28
CA VAL A 237 -7.68 -15.71 2.41
C VAL A 237 -7.12 -16.89 3.20
N ARG A 238 -7.95 -17.75 3.79
CA ARG A 238 -7.52 -19.02 4.41
C ARG A 238 -7.27 -20.10 3.37
N LYS A 239 -7.84 -19.94 2.17
CA LYS A 239 -7.58 -20.76 1.00
C LYS A 239 -6.37 -20.20 0.28
N GLY A 240 -5.22 -20.85 0.43
CA GLY A 240 -3.98 -20.38 -0.15
C GLY A 240 -3.62 -21.07 -1.47
N LEU A 241 -2.38 -20.89 -1.91
CA LEU A 241 -1.81 -21.45 -3.12
C LEU A 241 -2.07 -22.96 -3.32
N PRO A 242 -2.03 -23.85 -2.28
CA PRO A 242 -2.32 -25.26 -2.48
C PRO A 242 -3.73 -25.54 -3.01
N GLU A 243 -4.72 -24.77 -2.55
CA GLU A 243 -6.10 -24.93 -3.05
C GLU A 243 -6.23 -24.40 -4.48
N LEU A 244 -5.59 -23.29 -4.78
CA LEU A 244 -5.60 -22.70 -6.12
C LEU A 244 -4.91 -23.62 -7.15
N ILE A 245 -3.80 -24.27 -6.77
CA ILE A 245 -3.12 -25.28 -7.60
C ILE A 245 -4.03 -26.48 -7.89
N LYS A 246 -4.83 -26.94 -6.93
CA LYS A 246 -5.80 -28.01 -7.16
C LYS A 246 -6.86 -27.62 -8.18
N GLN A 247 -7.31 -26.36 -8.16
CA GLN A 247 -8.36 -25.86 -9.05
C GLN A 247 -7.86 -25.58 -10.47
N LYS A 248 -6.67 -25.02 -10.61
CA LYS A 248 -6.15 -24.44 -11.86
C LYS A 248 -4.95 -25.20 -12.46
N GLY A 249 -4.36 -26.12 -11.70
CA GLY A 249 -3.08 -26.74 -12.07
C GLY A 249 -1.86 -25.91 -11.70
N ALA A 250 -0.72 -26.57 -11.52
CA ALA A 250 0.52 -25.90 -11.14
C ALA A 250 1.11 -25.04 -12.28
N GLU A 251 0.78 -25.34 -13.51
CA GLU A 251 1.26 -24.67 -14.73
C GLU A 251 0.63 -23.28 -14.91
N ALA A 252 -0.39 -22.95 -14.11
CA ALA A 252 -1.08 -21.65 -14.15
C ALA A 252 -0.27 -20.50 -13.50
N PHE A 253 0.88 -20.83 -12.85
CA PHE A 253 1.66 -19.91 -12.02
C PHE A 253 3.12 -19.70 -12.47
#